data_33eb6cd70bb4839fcee9d237b2544428
#
_entry.id   33eb6cd70bb4839fcee9d237b2544428
#
_cell.length_a   1.000
_cell.length_b   1.000
_cell.length_c   1.000
_cell.angle_alpha   90.00
_cell.angle_beta   90.00
_cell.angle_gamma   90.00
#
_symmetry.space_group_name_H-M   'P 1'
#
loop_
_entity.id
_entity.type
_entity.pdbx_description
1 polymer ?
#
loop_
_entity_poly.entity_id
_entity_poly.type
_entity_poly.pdbx_seq_one_letter_code
_entity_poly.pdbx_strand_id
1 'polypeptide(L)'
;MNLQEELNRIKDMMRIVSESKDDSPNTASFRNLKKTIDELKKKKKVLLLSCSNRYQFDDNNIDIPKSRLIALYIKEELGDIVEFMDVTEMKILPCEGNVSRKDGNSCGILKAMLKDKSKNPSGFHRCWVNINEPSDELWKISKELFESDAVVFFSSVRWGQANMYYQNLMERLTWIQNRHTTLGESNLIKNIESGYICTGQNWNGNNVVDTQKESHEYYGFKINDSLYWNWQYTKDSYDETQKSYKESHKKFLKDTGIKESFVEYQSKDTKKS
;
A
#
# COMPACT_ATOMS: atom_id res chain seq x y z
N MET A 1 -55.31 -0.55 -2.90
CA MET A 1 -54.21 -1.50 -2.97
C MET A 1 -54.15 -2.19 -1.60
N ASN A 2 -54.29 -3.51 -1.58
CA ASN A 2 -54.38 -4.27 -0.31
C ASN A 2 -52.99 -4.43 0.29
N LEU A 3 -52.87 -4.31 1.61
CA LEU A 3 -51.62 -4.47 2.37
C LEU A 3 -50.87 -5.77 2.00
N GLN A 4 -51.61 -6.80 1.66
CA GLN A 4 -51.08 -8.10 1.23
C GLN A 4 -50.42 -8.05 -0.16
N GLU A 5 -50.94 -7.23 -1.05
CA GLU A 5 -50.34 -7.03 -2.38
C GLU A 5 -49.03 -6.21 -2.29
N GLU A 6 -48.98 -5.26 -1.38
CA GLU A 6 -47.79 -4.45 -1.15
C GLU A 6 -46.67 -5.28 -0.46
N LEU A 7 -47.04 -6.13 0.49
CA LEU A 7 -46.14 -7.08 1.13
C LEU A 7 -45.58 -8.12 0.12
N ASN A 8 -46.40 -8.61 -0.79
CA ASN A 8 -45.95 -9.53 -1.83
C ASN A 8 -45.03 -8.82 -2.81
N ARG A 9 -45.30 -7.56 -3.19
CA ARG A 9 -44.44 -6.76 -4.05
C ARG A 9 -43.09 -6.45 -3.42
N ILE A 10 -43.06 -6.17 -2.11
CA ILE A 10 -41.82 -5.99 -1.33
C ILE A 10 -41.05 -7.31 -1.25
N LYS A 11 -41.71 -8.43 -1.02
CA LYS A 11 -41.08 -9.76 -1.03
C LYS A 11 -40.50 -10.11 -2.39
N ASP A 12 -41.21 -9.82 -3.49
CA ASP A 12 -40.71 -10.05 -4.84
C ASP A 12 -39.54 -9.14 -5.18
N MET A 13 -39.57 -7.87 -4.77
CA MET A 13 -38.40 -6.96 -4.89
C MET A 13 -37.20 -7.44 -4.04
N MET A 14 -37.43 -7.89 -2.82
CA MET A 14 -36.39 -8.48 -1.98
C MET A 14 -35.83 -9.77 -2.57
N ARG A 15 -36.67 -10.58 -3.21
CA ARG A 15 -36.27 -11.80 -3.90
C ARG A 15 -35.46 -11.50 -5.16
N ILE A 16 -35.82 -10.49 -5.93
CA ILE A 16 -35.05 -9.99 -7.08
C ILE A 16 -33.68 -9.45 -6.63
N VAL A 17 -33.63 -8.78 -5.48
CA VAL A 17 -32.37 -8.31 -4.90
C VAL A 17 -31.53 -9.47 -4.33
N SER A 18 -32.15 -10.55 -3.80
CA SER A 18 -31.44 -11.74 -3.32
C SER A 18 -31.09 -12.75 -4.43
N GLU A 19 -31.79 -12.70 -5.58
CA GLU A 19 -31.48 -13.50 -6.77
C GLU A 19 -30.60 -12.73 -7.78
N SER A 20 -30.12 -11.52 -7.46
CA SER A 20 -28.99 -10.94 -8.21
C SER A 20 -27.83 -11.92 -8.05
N LYS A 21 -27.60 -12.74 -9.10
CA LYS A 21 -26.39 -13.54 -9.23
C LYS A 21 -25.24 -12.66 -8.81
N ASP A 22 -24.43 -13.13 -7.90
CA ASP A 22 -23.15 -12.49 -7.54
C ASP A 22 -22.31 -12.46 -8.83
N ASP A 23 -22.51 -11.43 -9.66
CA ASP A 23 -21.76 -11.16 -10.87
C ASP A 23 -20.32 -10.69 -10.55
N SER A 24 -19.89 -10.86 -9.30
CA SER A 24 -18.54 -10.54 -8.89
C SER A 24 -17.54 -11.39 -9.68
N PRO A 25 -16.46 -10.77 -10.17
CA PRO A 25 -15.47 -11.48 -10.97
C PRO A 25 -14.81 -12.60 -10.15
N ASN A 26 -14.83 -13.83 -10.64
CA ASN A 26 -14.15 -14.96 -9.99
C ASN A 26 -12.69 -15.08 -10.46
N THR A 27 -11.97 -13.97 -10.48
CA THR A 27 -10.55 -13.96 -10.83
C THR A 27 -9.65 -14.14 -9.59
N ALA A 28 -8.39 -14.50 -9.81
CA ALA A 28 -7.42 -14.61 -8.71
C ALA A 28 -7.24 -13.27 -8.01
N SER A 29 -7.17 -12.17 -8.76
CA SER A 29 -6.98 -10.83 -8.21
C SER A 29 -8.17 -10.36 -7.38
N PHE A 30 -9.40 -10.65 -7.81
CA PHE A 30 -10.59 -10.37 -7.02
C PHE A 30 -10.58 -11.12 -5.69
N ARG A 31 -10.28 -12.44 -5.74
CA ARG A 31 -10.18 -13.24 -4.52
C ARG A 31 -9.08 -12.74 -3.57
N ASN A 32 -7.93 -12.36 -4.12
CA ASN A 32 -6.83 -11.80 -3.33
C ASN A 32 -7.22 -10.48 -2.69
N LEU A 33 -7.84 -9.56 -3.46
CA LEU A 33 -8.31 -8.27 -2.93
C LEU A 33 -9.34 -8.46 -1.83
N LYS A 34 -10.34 -9.32 -2.04
CA LYS A 34 -11.34 -9.65 -1.03
C LYS A 34 -10.70 -10.22 0.24
N LYS A 35 -9.80 -11.20 0.10
CA LYS A 35 -9.08 -11.80 1.20
C LYS A 35 -8.24 -10.77 1.97
N THR A 36 -7.57 -9.86 1.26
CA THR A 36 -6.82 -8.75 1.85
C THR A 36 -7.74 -7.86 2.71
N ILE A 37 -8.89 -7.46 2.16
CA ILE A 37 -9.87 -6.64 2.89
C ILE A 37 -10.39 -7.38 4.12
N ASP A 38 -10.75 -8.65 4.00
CA ASP A 38 -11.27 -9.46 5.11
C ASP A 38 -10.23 -9.63 6.24
N GLU A 39 -8.93 -9.75 5.91
CA GLU A 39 -7.87 -9.81 6.90
C GLU A 39 -7.63 -8.45 7.58
N LEU A 40 -7.66 -7.37 6.81
CA LEU A 40 -7.45 -6.03 7.35
C LEU A 40 -8.64 -5.55 8.20
N LYS A 41 -9.87 -5.97 7.92
CA LYS A 41 -11.07 -5.70 8.76
C LYS A 41 -10.93 -6.21 10.20
N LYS A 42 -10.03 -7.16 10.45
CA LYS A 42 -9.76 -7.70 11.80
C LYS A 42 -8.82 -6.82 12.63
N LYS A 43 -8.28 -5.73 12.06
CA LYS A 43 -7.31 -4.83 12.69
C LYS A 43 -8.01 -3.62 13.29
N LYS A 44 -7.38 -2.99 14.27
CA LYS A 44 -7.85 -1.73 14.87
C LYS A 44 -7.36 -0.51 14.11
N LYS A 45 -6.12 -0.58 13.58
CA LYS A 45 -5.50 0.47 12.78
C LYS A 45 -4.65 -0.15 11.68
N VAL A 46 -4.79 0.36 10.47
CA VAL A 46 -4.09 -0.10 9.27
C VAL A 46 -3.41 1.08 8.60
N LEU A 47 -2.11 0.94 8.29
CA LEU A 47 -1.35 1.91 7.51
C LEU A 47 -1.23 1.42 6.06
N LEU A 48 -1.72 2.21 5.10
CA LEU A 48 -1.55 1.96 3.67
C LEU A 48 -0.57 2.96 3.07
N LEU A 49 0.52 2.47 2.49
CA LEU A 49 1.59 3.28 1.91
C LEU A 49 1.61 3.13 0.39
N SER A 50 1.20 4.17 -0.33
CA SER A 50 1.26 4.22 -1.80
C SER A 50 2.62 4.71 -2.26
N CYS A 51 3.35 3.87 -3.01
CA CYS A 51 4.69 4.17 -3.51
C CYS A 51 4.75 4.33 -5.04
N SER A 52 3.62 4.36 -5.74
CA SER A 52 3.59 4.43 -7.21
C SER A 52 3.27 5.83 -7.70
N ASN A 53 4.11 6.36 -8.61
CA ASN A 53 3.99 7.70 -9.18
C ASN A 53 3.69 7.72 -10.69
N ARG A 54 3.22 6.61 -11.28
CA ARG A 54 2.90 6.56 -12.71
C ARG A 54 1.53 7.15 -12.99
N TYR A 55 1.43 8.46 -12.88
CA TYR A 55 0.27 9.19 -13.35
C TYR A 55 0.42 9.46 -14.86
N GLN A 56 -0.69 9.32 -15.58
CA GLN A 56 -0.79 9.83 -16.94
C GLN A 56 -1.85 10.94 -16.93
N PHE A 57 -1.43 12.12 -17.37
CA PHE A 57 -2.28 13.28 -17.48
C PHE A 57 -2.66 13.46 -18.94
N ASP A 58 -3.95 13.52 -19.24
CA ASP A 58 -4.48 14.10 -20.46
C ASP A 58 -5.40 15.27 -20.10
N ASP A 59 -5.88 16.02 -21.11
CA ASP A 59 -6.64 17.27 -20.89
C ASP A 59 -7.90 17.07 -20.03
N ASN A 60 -8.43 15.86 -19.94
CA ASN A 60 -9.69 15.55 -19.28
C ASN A 60 -9.59 14.53 -18.13
N ASN A 61 -8.57 13.65 -18.13
CA ASN A 61 -8.47 12.57 -17.15
C ASN A 61 -7.06 12.43 -16.56
N ILE A 62 -7.01 11.98 -15.31
CA ILE A 62 -5.79 11.51 -14.66
C ILE A 62 -5.88 9.99 -14.59
N ASP A 63 -4.95 9.27 -15.23
CA ASP A 63 -4.79 7.84 -15.03
C ASP A 63 -3.98 7.61 -13.73
N ILE A 64 -4.68 7.21 -12.69
CA ILE A 64 -4.10 6.93 -11.37
C ILE A 64 -3.38 5.57 -11.43
N PRO A 65 -2.18 5.42 -10.79
CA PRO A 65 -1.51 4.13 -10.69
C PRO A 65 -2.42 3.03 -10.16
N LYS A 66 -2.47 1.87 -10.82
CA LYS A 66 -3.37 0.77 -10.45
C LYS A 66 -3.14 0.27 -9.02
N SER A 67 -1.90 0.25 -8.55
CA SER A 67 -1.58 -0.07 -7.16
C SER A 67 -2.17 0.96 -6.17
N ARG A 68 -2.15 2.26 -6.53
CA ARG A 68 -2.80 3.31 -5.71
C ARG A 68 -4.32 3.14 -5.70
N LEU A 69 -4.94 2.80 -6.85
CA LEU A 69 -6.39 2.53 -6.92
C LEU A 69 -6.79 1.38 -6.00
N ILE A 70 -5.99 0.32 -5.93
CA ILE A 70 -6.21 -0.80 -4.98
C ILE A 70 -6.16 -0.28 -3.53
N ALA A 71 -5.15 0.52 -3.19
CA ALA A 71 -5.00 1.08 -1.85
C ALA A 71 -6.19 1.98 -1.46
N LEU A 72 -6.63 2.87 -2.37
CA LEU A 72 -7.76 3.75 -2.16
C LEU A 72 -9.08 2.97 -2.04
N TYR A 73 -9.24 1.90 -2.83
CA TYR A 73 -10.39 1.02 -2.71
C TYR A 73 -10.44 0.30 -1.35
N ILE A 74 -9.30 -0.22 -0.88
CA ILE A 74 -9.19 -0.82 0.45
C ILE A 74 -9.49 0.23 1.54
N LYS A 75 -9.01 1.47 1.39
CA LYS A 75 -9.32 2.57 2.31
C LYS A 75 -10.83 2.82 2.40
N GLU A 76 -11.53 2.86 1.26
CA GLU A 76 -12.98 3.07 1.24
C GLU A 76 -13.73 1.92 1.91
N GLU A 77 -13.33 0.67 1.67
CA GLU A 77 -13.94 -0.53 2.25
C GLU A 77 -13.73 -0.68 3.76
N LEU A 78 -12.66 -0.11 4.28
CA LEU A 78 -12.27 -0.21 5.69
C LEU A 78 -12.62 1.05 6.52
N GLY A 79 -12.78 2.20 5.87
CA GLY A 79 -13.15 3.46 6.52
C GLY A 79 -12.11 3.96 7.52
N ASP A 80 -12.58 4.37 8.70
CA ASP A 80 -11.81 5.13 9.70
C ASP A 80 -10.63 4.38 10.35
N ILE A 81 -10.54 3.06 10.17
CA ILE A 81 -9.39 2.30 10.69
C ILE A 81 -8.12 2.47 9.83
N VAL A 82 -8.24 3.14 8.66
CA VAL A 82 -7.14 3.28 7.69
C VAL A 82 -6.52 4.65 7.74
N GLU A 83 -5.22 4.69 7.99
CA GLU A 83 -4.36 5.80 7.62
C GLU A 83 -3.75 5.54 6.24
N PHE A 84 -3.98 6.43 5.29
CA PHE A 84 -3.42 6.35 3.94
C PHE A 84 -2.41 7.46 3.71
N MET A 85 -1.19 7.08 3.27
CA MET A 85 -0.14 8.03 2.95
C MET A 85 0.42 7.77 1.56
N ASP A 86 0.54 8.83 0.75
CA ASP A 86 1.23 8.77 -0.53
C ASP A 86 2.71 9.13 -0.36
N VAL A 87 3.55 8.11 -0.39
CA VAL A 87 5.00 8.24 -0.26
C VAL A 87 5.61 9.08 -1.38
N THR A 88 4.96 9.11 -2.55
CA THR A 88 5.46 9.85 -3.72
C THR A 88 5.30 11.37 -3.59
N GLU A 89 4.41 11.82 -2.72
CA GLU A 89 4.17 13.24 -2.40
C GLU A 89 4.97 13.71 -1.17
N MET A 90 5.67 12.77 -0.50
CA MET A 90 6.44 13.06 0.70
C MET A 90 7.89 13.37 0.38
N LYS A 91 8.49 14.30 1.11
CA LYS A 91 9.92 14.57 1.03
C LYS A 91 10.70 13.55 1.87
N ILE A 92 10.98 12.39 1.29
CA ILE A 92 11.82 11.35 1.89
C ILE A 92 13.15 11.33 1.14
N LEU A 93 14.19 11.84 1.76
CA LEU A 93 15.54 11.91 1.19
C LEU A 93 16.20 10.54 1.16
N PRO A 94 17.23 10.30 0.33
CA PRO A 94 17.98 9.06 0.32
C PRO A 94 18.62 8.71 1.67
N CYS A 95 18.86 7.43 1.92
CA CYS A 95 19.54 6.96 3.12
C CYS A 95 21.00 7.43 3.17
N GLU A 96 21.51 7.73 4.35
CA GLU A 96 22.94 8.07 4.59
C GLU A 96 23.85 6.84 4.68
N GLY A 97 23.34 5.64 4.35
CA GLY A 97 24.13 4.42 4.33
C GLY A 97 24.55 3.91 5.73
N ASN A 98 23.63 3.95 6.70
CA ASN A 98 23.84 3.53 8.09
C ASN A 98 24.83 4.40 8.90
N VAL A 99 25.26 5.53 8.36
CA VAL A 99 26.17 6.46 9.05
C VAL A 99 25.66 7.89 8.90
N SER A 100 25.96 8.73 9.90
CA SER A 100 25.72 10.15 9.82
C SER A 100 26.87 10.85 9.09
N ARG A 101 26.56 11.75 8.19
CA ARG A 101 27.52 12.67 7.58
C ARG A 101 28.23 13.59 8.62
N LYS A 102 27.55 13.89 9.73
CA LYS A 102 28.10 14.74 10.81
C LYS A 102 28.87 13.93 11.85
N ASP A 103 28.34 12.79 12.25
CA ASP A 103 28.82 12.04 13.41
C ASP A 103 29.49 10.72 13.08
N GLY A 104 29.31 10.17 11.84
CA GLY A 104 29.91 8.91 11.41
C GLY A 104 29.46 7.68 12.22
N ASN A 105 28.28 7.71 12.80
CA ASN A 105 27.77 6.67 13.69
C ASN A 105 26.86 5.65 13.00
N SER A 106 26.67 4.51 13.66
CA SER A 106 25.74 3.47 13.21
C SER A 106 24.30 3.94 13.16
N CYS A 107 23.48 3.27 12.33
CA CYS A 107 22.06 3.49 12.18
C CYS A 107 21.28 3.05 13.43
N GLY A 108 20.24 3.79 13.81
CA GLY A 108 19.30 3.42 14.87
C GLY A 108 19.78 3.60 16.31
N ILE A 109 20.97 4.15 16.56
CA ILE A 109 21.48 4.39 17.91
C ILE A 109 20.74 5.54 18.61
N LEU A 110 20.81 5.59 19.95
CA LEU A 110 20.14 6.63 20.76
C LEU A 110 20.50 8.07 20.34
N LYS A 111 21.72 8.30 19.90
CA LYS A 111 22.18 9.61 19.44
C LYS A 111 21.39 10.12 18.21
N ALA A 112 20.89 9.19 17.38
CA ALA A 112 20.05 9.49 16.21
C ALA A 112 18.56 9.66 16.54
N MET A 113 18.19 9.74 17.82
CA MET A 113 16.79 9.87 18.23
C MET A 113 16.25 11.27 17.92
N LEU A 114 15.15 11.33 17.19
CA LEU A 114 14.41 12.56 16.97
C LEU A 114 13.75 13.01 18.29
N LYS A 115 14.20 14.14 18.83
CA LYS A 115 13.80 14.63 20.17
C LYS A 115 12.46 15.34 20.19
N ASP A 116 11.97 15.81 19.05
CA ASP A 116 10.68 16.48 18.91
C ASP A 116 9.55 15.49 19.19
N LYS A 117 8.88 15.62 20.33
CA LYS A 117 7.78 14.74 20.74
C LYS A 117 6.55 14.84 19.85
N SER A 118 6.33 15.93 19.15
CA SER A 118 5.21 16.07 18.20
C SER A 118 5.42 15.21 16.95
N LYS A 119 6.68 15.02 16.56
CA LYS A 119 7.11 14.19 15.43
C LYS A 119 7.43 12.75 15.84
N ASN A 120 7.84 12.52 17.08
CA ASN A 120 8.25 11.22 17.62
C ASN A 120 7.58 10.96 18.98
N PRO A 121 6.24 10.83 19.04
CA PRO A 121 5.52 10.66 20.29
C PRO A 121 5.88 9.35 21.01
N SER A 122 6.18 8.29 20.27
CA SER A 122 6.64 7.00 20.82
C SER A 122 8.06 7.04 21.41
N GLY A 123 8.88 8.03 21.01
CA GLY A 123 10.31 8.06 21.33
C GLY A 123 11.15 7.03 20.57
N PHE A 124 10.56 6.32 19.58
CA PHE A 124 11.24 5.22 18.90
C PHE A 124 12.03 5.65 17.67
N HIS A 125 11.65 6.76 17.01
CA HIS A 125 12.26 7.20 15.77
C HIS A 125 13.73 7.61 15.94
N ARG A 126 14.64 6.90 15.23
CA ARG A 126 16.09 7.09 15.31
C ARG A 126 16.73 7.04 13.92
N CYS A 127 16.52 8.06 13.10
CA CYS A 127 17.08 8.17 11.77
C CYS A 127 17.96 9.40 11.62
N TRP A 128 19.24 9.24 11.24
CA TRP A 128 20.18 10.34 11.07
C TRP A 128 19.71 11.37 10.04
N VAL A 129 19.12 10.93 8.93
CA VAL A 129 18.62 11.86 7.92
C VAL A 129 17.60 12.83 8.52
N ASN A 130 16.67 12.37 9.37
CA ASN A 130 15.71 13.26 10.04
C ASN A 130 16.38 14.22 11.05
N ILE A 131 17.54 13.87 11.58
CA ILE A 131 18.32 14.76 12.46
C ILE A 131 19.09 15.80 11.64
N ASN A 132 19.68 15.37 10.53
CA ASN A 132 20.52 16.21 9.69
C ASN A 132 19.71 17.12 8.75
N GLU A 133 18.51 16.66 8.36
CA GLU A 133 17.62 17.32 7.39
C GLU A 133 16.21 17.51 8.00
N PRO A 134 15.96 18.61 8.71
CA PRO A 134 14.68 18.82 9.41
C PRO A 134 13.44 18.84 8.52
N SER A 135 13.61 19.00 7.21
CA SER A 135 12.55 18.97 6.20
C SER A 135 12.20 17.57 5.73
N ASP A 136 12.94 16.53 6.14
CA ASP A 136 12.62 15.14 5.82
C ASP A 136 11.38 14.65 6.58
N GLU A 137 10.50 13.94 5.88
CA GLU A 137 9.18 13.59 6.38
C GLU A 137 9.02 12.13 6.79
N LEU A 138 10.09 11.32 6.79
CA LEU A 138 10.02 9.90 7.20
C LEU A 138 9.37 9.70 8.58
N TRP A 139 9.53 10.68 9.47
CA TRP A 139 8.96 10.62 10.80
C TRP A 139 7.43 10.48 10.81
N LYS A 140 6.73 11.01 9.80
CA LYS A 140 5.28 10.86 9.64
C LYS A 140 4.93 9.38 9.48
N ILE A 141 5.64 8.66 8.61
CA ILE A 141 5.44 7.21 8.40
C ILE A 141 5.77 6.43 9.67
N SER A 142 6.90 6.73 10.34
CA SER A 142 7.27 6.03 11.57
C SER A 142 6.23 6.21 12.68
N LYS A 143 5.68 7.41 12.80
CA LYS A 143 4.63 7.71 13.78
C LYS A 143 3.42 6.79 13.57
N GLU A 144 2.88 6.74 12.36
CA GLU A 144 1.71 5.94 12.04
C GLU A 144 2.01 4.43 12.08
N LEU A 145 3.21 4.02 11.65
CA LEU A 145 3.63 2.62 11.67
C LEU A 145 3.61 2.02 13.07
N PHE A 146 4.13 2.72 14.08
CA PHE A 146 4.17 2.21 15.46
C PHE A 146 2.81 2.20 16.16
N GLU A 147 1.82 2.87 15.61
CA GLU A 147 0.44 2.85 16.09
C GLU A 147 -0.45 1.83 15.36
N SER A 148 0.07 1.20 14.29
CA SER A 148 -0.72 0.32 13.42
C SER A 148 -0.56 -1.16 13.78
N ASP A 149 -1.62 -1.96 13.57
CA ASP A 149 -1.59 -3.42 13.69
C ASP A 149 -1.11 -4.06 12.38
N ALA A 150 -1.27 -3.36 11.25
CA ALA A 150 -0.81 -3.80 9.95
C ALA A 150 -0.33 -2.63 9.08
N VAL A 151 0.65 -2.89 8.21
CA VAL A 151 1.11 -1.99 7.16
C VAL A 151 1.11 -2.69 5.81
N VAL A 152 0.55 -2.06 4.79
CA VAL A 152 0.56 -2.59 3.43
C VAL A 152 1.20 -1.58 2.48
N PHE A 153 2.21 -2.03 1.76
CA PHE A 153 2.93 -1.24 0.76
C PHE A 153 2.36 -1.51 -0.63
N PHE A 154 2.01 -0.45 -1.34
CA PHE A 154 1.49 -0.52 -2.71
C PHE A 154 2.52 0.04 -3.67
N SER A 155 3.00 -0.78 -4.59
CA SER A 155 4.11 -0.44 -5.46
C SER A 155 3.85 -0.83 -6.91
N SER A 156 4.79 -0.53 -7.79
CA SER A 156 4.81 -1.01 -9.18
C SER A 156 6.11 -1.72 -9.47
N VAL A 157 6.04 -2.71 -10.35
CA VAL A 157 7.24 -3.39 -10.87
C VAL A 157 7.95 -2.48 -11.89
N ARG A 158 9.24 -2.28 -11.70
CA ARG A 158 10.14 -1.54 -12.60
C ARG A 158 11.40 -2.34 -12.81
N TRP A 159 11.69 -2.69 -14.06
CA TRP A 159 12.87 -3.51 -14.39
C TRP A 159 13.00 -4.77 -13.52
N GLY A 160 11.87 -5.44 -13.26
CA GLY A 160 11.84 -6.64 -12.43
C GLY A 160 12.15 -6.41 -10.95
N GLN A 161 12.05 -5.18 -10.46
CA GLN A 161 12.27 -4.76 -9.09
C GLN A 161 11.07 -3.96 -8.57
N ALA A 162 10.97 -3.77 -7.26
CA ALA A 162 10.11 -2.75 -6.69
C ALA A 162 10.58 -1.35 -7.13
N ASN A 163 9.66 -0.40 -7.25
CA ASN A 163 10.02 0.94 -7.71
C ASN A 163 10.87 1.74 -6.69
N MET A 164 11.47 2.82 -7.15
CA MET A 164 12.39 3.67 -6.40
C MET A 164 11.81 4.18 -5.07
N TYR A 165 10.56 4.63 -5.04
CA TYR A 165 9.96 5.20 -3.83
C TYR A 165 9.83 4.16 -2.71
N TYR A 166 9.44 2.94 -3.08
CA TYR A 166 9.40 1.84 -2.14
C TYR A 166 10.81 1.45 -1.67
N GLN A 167 11.77 1.32 -2.59
CA GLN A 167 13.15 0.96 -2.25
C GLN A 167 13.78 2.01 -1.32
N ASN A 168 13.65 3.29 -1.65
CA ASN A 168 14.13 4.36 -0.79
C ASN A 168 13.48 4.31 0.61
N LEU A 169 12.16 4.07 0.67
CA LEU A 169 11.48 3.94 1.95
C LEU A 169 12.03 2.78 2.78
N MET A 170 12.22 1.60 2.18
CA MET A 170 12.78 0.44 2.88
C MET A 170 14.21 0.70 3.37
N GLU A 171 15.08 1.28 2.54
CA GLU A 171 16.41 1.70 2.98
C GLU A 171 16.34 2.67 4.16
N ARG A 172 15.41 3.63 4.13
CA ARG A 172 15.22 4.61 5.19
C ARG A 172 14.64 4.03 6.48
N LEU A 173 13.94 2.89 6.43
CA LEU A 173 13.44 2.17 7.61
C LEU A 173 14.49 1.23 8.24
N THR A 174 15.66 1.05 7.65
CA THR A 174 16.76 0.16 8.14
C THR A 174 17.10 0.41 9.61
N TRP A 175 16.94 1.62 10.13
CA TRP A 175 17.19 1.91 11.54
C TRP A 175 16.29 1.12 12.49
N ILE A 176 15.10 0.70 12.07
CA ILE A 176 14.17 -0.12 12.87
C ILE A 176 14.73 -1.54 13.00
N GLN A 177 15.12 -2.13 11.88
CA GLN A 177 15.73 -3.45 11.82
C GLN A 177 17.07 -3.47 12.58
N ASN A 178 17.92 -2.48 12.37
CA ASN A 178 19.24 -2.40 12.98
C ASN A 178 19.20 -2.38 14.52
N ARG A 179 18.13 -1.82 15.11
CA ARG A 179 17.95 -1.78 16.56
C ARG A 179 17.90 -3.17 17.19
N HIS A 180 17.23 -4.13 16.57
CA HIS A 180 17.12 -5.47 17.14
C HIS A 180 18.18 -6.44 16.60
N THR A 181 18.60 -6.31 15.34
CA THR A 181 19.59 -7.23 14.78
C THR A 181 21.03 -6.87 15.15
N THR A 182 21.36 -5.58 15.25
CA THR A 182 22.73 -5.11 15.48
C THR A 182 22.94 -4.57 16.89
N LEU A 183 21.97 -3.84 17.44
CA LEU A 183 22.10 -3.19 18.74
C LEU A 183 21.52 -4.01 19.89
N GLY A 184 20.93 -5.18 19.64
CA GLY A 184 20.40 -6.08 20.67
C GLY A 184 19.16 -5.56 21.41
N GLU A 185 18.46 -4.56 20.86
CA GLU A 185 17.21 -4.04 21.42
C GLU A 185 16.02 -4.95 21.04
N SER A 186 14.88 -4.74 21.67
CA SER A 186 13.66 -5.47 21.29
C SER A 186 13.17 -5.07 19.92
N ASN A 187 12.63 -6.05 19.15
CA ASN A 187 12.01 -5.78 17.87
C ASN A 187 10.69 -5.00 18.06
N LEU A 188 10.65 -3.75 17.58
CA LEU A 188 9.52 -2.82 17.73
C LEU A 188 8.32 -3.19 16.84
N ILE A 189 8.55 -3.93 15.77
CA ILE A 189 7.55 -4.22 14.73
C ILE A 189 7.12 -5.69 14.68
N LYS A 190 7.56 -6.53 15.63
CA LYS A 190 7.29 -7.98 15.65
C LYS A 190 5.80 -8.36 15.65
N ASN A 191 4.94 -7.45 16.10
CA ASN A 191 3.49 -7.67 16.16
C ASN A 191 2.73 -6.96 15.02
N ILE A 192 3.41 -6.16 14.20
CA ILE A 192 2.81 -5.46 13.07
C ILE A 192 2.82 -6.41 11.87
N GLU A 193 1.65 -6.72 11.34
CA GLU A 193 1.55 -7.49 10.10
C GLU A 193 1.95 -6.63 8.92
N SER A 194 2.78 -7.18 8.03
CA SER A 194 3.14 -6.49 6.79
C SER A 194 2.50 -7.11 5.58
N GLY A 195 2.37 -6.31 4.53
CA GLY A 195 1.91 -6.73 3.22
C GLY A 195 2.59 -5.94 2.10
N TYR A 196 2.65 -6.55 0.91
CA TYR A 196 3.17 -5.91 -0.29
C TYR A 196 2.31 -6.29 -1.49
N ILE A 197 1.69 -5.28 -2.09
CA ILE A 197 0.83 -5.44 -3.26
C ILE A 197 1.42 -4.61 -4.39
N CYS A 198 1.75 -5.24 -5.51
CA CYS A 198 2.29 -4.52 -6.64
C CYS A 198 1.51 -4.73 -7.93
N THR A 199 1.69 -3.81 -8.85
CA THR A 199 1.11 -3.89 -10.19
C THR A 199 2.21 -3.73 -11.23
N GLY A 200 2.07 -4.45 -12.35
CA GLY A 200 3.06 -4.35 -13.42
C GLY A 200 2.64 -5.10 -14.67
N GLN A 201 3.59 -5.16 -15.60
CA GLN A 201 3.56 -6.03 -16.74
C GLN A 201 3.68 -7.50 -16.30
N ASN A 202 3.44 -8.45 -17.19
CA ASN A 202 3.60 -9.88 -16.89
C ASN A 202 5.09 -10.33 -16.88
N TRP A 203 5.94 -9.56 -16.21
CA TRP A 203 7.34 -9.91 -16.04
C TRP A 203 7.79 -9.70 -14.60
N ASN A 204 8.31 -10.75 -13.99
CA ASN A 204 8.95 -10.80 -12.68
C ASN A 204 8.10 -10.34 -11.47
N GLY A 205 6.80 -10.07 -11.63
CA GLY A 205 5.96 -9.55 -10.56
C GLY A 205 5.85 -10.49 -9.36
N ASN A 206 5.74 -11.81 -9.57
CA ASN A 206 5.71 -12.80 -8.49
C ASN A 206 7.03 -12.81 -7.71
N ASN A 207 8.18 -12.85 -8.40
CA ASN A 207 9.48 -12.82 -7.75
C ASN A 207 9.70 -11.53 -6.95
N VAL A 208 9.18 -10.39 -7.44
CA VAL A 208 9.23 -9.13 -6.69
C VAL A 208 8.43 -9.25 -5.40
N VAL A 209 7.22 -9.81 -5.44
CA VAL A 209 6.40 -10.04 -4.23
C VAL A 209 7.10 -10.95 -3.25
N ASP A 210 7.63 -12.07 -3.71
CA ASP A 210 8.33 -13.05 -2.86
C ASP A 210 9.57 -12.43 -2.21
N THR A 211 10.39 -11.70 -2.98
CA THR A 211 11.56 -10.98 -2.45
C THR A 211 11.17 -9.94 -1.39
N GLN A 212 10.07 -9.20 -1.62
CA GLN A 212 9.65 -8.21 -0.61
C GLN A 212 9.06 -8.88 0.64
N LYS A 213 8.39 -10.02 0.50
CA LYS A 213 7.93 -10.82 1.64
C LYS A 213 9.11 -11.29 2.50
N GLU A 214 10.14 -11.88 1.90
CA GLU A 214 11.37 -12.28 2.58
C GLU A 214 12.07 -11.08 3.24
N SER A 215 12.12 -9.93 2.55
CA SER A 215 12.70 -8.70 3.09
C SER A 215 11.93 -8.22 4.32
N HIS A 216 10.61 -8.23 4.30
CA HIS A 216 9.78 -7.83 5.45
C HIS A 216 9.94 -8.77 6.64
N GLU A 217 10.03 -10.07 6.39
CA GLU A 217 10.35 -11.05 7.43
C GLU A 217 11.72 -10.78 8.07
N TYR A 218 12.73 -10.52 7.24
CA TYR A 218 14.07 -10.14 7.72
C TYR A 218 14.08 -8.81 8.49
N TYR A 219 13.23 -7.85 8.11
CA TYR A 219 13.04 -6.61 8.88
C TYR A 219 12.43 -6.87 10.26
N GLY A 220 11.78 -8.01 10.45
CA GLY A 220 11.17 -8.43 11.69
C GLY A 220 9.68 -8.14 11.81
N PHE A 221 8.99 -7.89 10.70
CA PHE A 221 7.53 -7.82 10.63
C PHE A 221 6.91 -9.22 10.78
N LYS A 222 5.67 -9.24 11.25
CA LYS A 222 4.84 -10.44 11.17
C LYS A 222 4.28 -10.58 9.75
N ILE A 223 4.54 -11.73 9.11
CA ILE A 223 4.05 -12.00 7.75
C ILE A 223 2.60 -12.49 7.76
N ASN A 224 1.78 -11.91 6.87
CA ASN A 224 0.43 -12.40 6.56
C ASN A 224 0.32 -12.61 5.04
N ASP A 225 0.34 -13.86 4.60
CA ASP A 225 0.35 -14.26 3.18
C ASP A 225 -0.81 -13.66 2.37
N SER A 226 -1.92 -13.34 3.02
CA SER A 226 -3.07 -12.72 2.36
C SER A 226 -2.84 -11.28 1.89
N LEU A 227 -1.74 -10.68 2.35
CA LEU A 227 -1.37 -9.29 2.04
C LEU A 227 -0.24 -9.21 1.00
N TYR A 228 0.15 -10.36 0.39
CA TYR A 228 1.24 -10.41 -0.60
C TYR A 228 0.74 -10.96 -1.93
N TRP A 229 0.59 -10.08 -2.92
CA TRP A 229 0.19 -10.47 -4.27
C TRP A 229 0.50 -9.39 -5.29
N ASN A 230 0.44 -9.76 -6.58
CA ASN A 230 0.60 -8.83 -7.69
C ASN A 230 -0.56 -8.92 -8.67
N TRP A 231 -0.81 -7.81 -9.37
CA TRP A 231 -1.67 -7.76 -10.54
C TRP A 231 -0.84 -7.42 -11.78
N GLN A 232 -1.11 -8.12 -12.88
CA GLN A 232 -0.36 -7.98 -14.13
C GLN A 232 -1.30 -7.57 -15.27
N TYR A 233 -0.92 -6.52 -16.01
CA TYR A 233 -1.78 -5.96 -17.04
C TYR A 233 -1.66 -6.65 -18.41
N THR A 234 -0.58 -7.37 -18.71
CA THR A 234 -0.42 -8.16 -19.94
C THR A 234 -0.40 -9.65 -19.64
N LYS A 235 -0.61 -10.46 -20.70
CA LYS A 235 -0.40 -11.90 -20.64
C LYS A 235 1.03 -12.28 -21.07
N ASP A 236 1.60 -11.49 -21.97
CA ASP A 236 2.95 -11.67 -22.50
C ASP A 236 3.94 -10.76 -21.77
N SER A 237 5.02 -11.34 -21.29
CA SER A 237 6.10 -10.62 -20.60
C SER A 237 6.86 -9.62 -21.50
N TYR A 238 6.77 -9.76 -22.82
CA TYR A 238 7.41 -8.86 -23.78
C TYR A 238 6.46 -7.82 -24.37
N ASP A 239 5.18 -7.85 -24.03
CA ASP A 239 4.20 -6.88 -24.50
C ASP A 239 4.26 -5.58 -23.67
N GLU A 240 4.97 -4.59 -24.19
CA GLU A 240 5.08 -3.23 -23.61
C GLU A 240 4.43 -2.17 -24.51
N THR A 241 3.48 -2.56 -25.36
CA THR A 241 2.82 -1.62 -26.26
C THR A 241 1.89 -0.66 -25.50
N GLN A 242 1.74 0.56 -26.02
CA GLN A 242 0.76 1.51 -25.51
C GLN A 242 -0.67 0.97 -25.60
N LYS A 243 -0.96 0.15 -26.63
CA LYS A 243 -2.26 -0.50 -26.81
C LYS A 243 -2.58 -1.38 -25.61
N SER A 244 -1.67 -2.29 -25.26
CA SER A 244 -1.83 -3.21 -24.13
C SER A 244 -1.98 -2.44 -22.81
N TYR A 245 -1.23 -1.34 -22.66
CA TYR A 245 -1.38 -0.49 -21.48
C TYR A 245 -2.78 0.17 -21.41
N LYS A 246 -3.31 0.71 -22.52
CA LYS A 246 -4.67 1.28 -22.57
C LYS A 246 -5.74 0.22 -22.32
N GLU A 247 -5.58 -0.97 -22.89
CA GLU A 247 -6.49 -2.10 -22.65
C GLU A 247 -6.42 -2.61 -21.21
N SER A 248 -5.32 -2.34 -20.51
CA SER A 248 -5.11 -2.75 -19.12
C SER A 248 -6.14 -2.19 -18.15
N HIS A 249 -6.71 -1.02 -18.44
CA HIS A 249 -7.74 -0.42 -17.61
C HIS A 249 -8.99 -1.33 -17.52
N LYS A 250 -9.51 -1.76 -18.65
CA LYS A 250 -10.67 -2.69 -18.69
C LYS A 250 -10.36 -4.02 -18.01
N LYS A 251 -9.14 -4.53 -18.24
CA LYS A 251 -8.68 -5.73 -17.58
C LYS A 251 -8.61 -5.57 -16.07
N PHE A 252 -8.10 -4.44 -15.58
CA PHE A 252 -8.00 -4.13 -14.15
C PHE A 252 -9.38 -4.16 -13.48
N LEU A 253 -10.36 -3.46 -14.02
CA LEU A 253 -11.72 -3.43 -13.50
C LEU A 253 -12.33 -4.85 -13.45
N LYS A 254 -12.19 -5.59 -14.54
CA LYS A 254 -12.67 -6.98 -14.63
C LYS A 254 -11.97 -7.89 -13.60
N ASP A 255 -10.66 -7.75 -13.44
CA ASP A 255 -9.87 -8.64 -12.61
C ASP A 255 -10.03 -8.34 -11.11
N THR A 256 -10.29 -7.08 -10.73
CA THR A 256 -10.39 -6.64 -9.34
C THR A 256 -11.82 -6.46 -8.85
N GLY A 257 -12.78 -6.29 -9.76
CA GLY A 257 -14.16 -5.93 -9.42
C GLY A 257 -14.35 -4.47 -9.01
N ILE A 258 -13.29 -3.66 -9.04
CA ILE A 258 -13.37 -2.21 -8.79
C ILE A 258 -14.20 -1.58 -9.92
N LYS A 259 -15.18 -0.76 -9.56
CA LYS A 259 -16.10 -0.12 -10.53
C LYS A 259 -15.46 1.10 -11.19
N GLU A 260 -15.83 1.34 -12.46
CA GLU A 260 -15.41 2.54 -13.19
C GLU A 260 -15.77 3.83 -12.46
N SER A 261 -16.97 3.90 -11.87
CA SER A 261 -17.42 5.08 -11.11
C SER A 261 -16.52 5.42 -9.93
N PHE A 262 -15.91 4.42 -9.29
CA PHE A 262 -14.92 4.64 -8.25
C PHE A 262 -13.64 5.27 -8.82
N VAL A 263 -13.15 4.77 -9.95
CA VAL A 263 -11.95 5.31 -10.62
C VAL A 263 -12.16 6.75 -11.05
N GLU A 264 -13.31 7.05 -11.65
CA GLU A 264 -13.67 8.41 -12.05
C GLU A 264 -13.76 9.39 -10.86
N TYR A 265 -14.31 8.93 -9.73
CA TYR A 265 -14.37 9.72 -8.50
C TYR A 265 -12.95 10.06 -8.01
N GLN A 266 -12.08 9.07 -7.89
CA GLN A 266 -10.69 9.25 -7.44
C GLN A 266 -9.88 10.15 -8.38
N SER A 267 -10.11 10.05 -9.69
CA SER A 267 -9.45 10.90 -10.69
C SER A 267 -9.85 12.37 -10.56
N LYS A 268 -11.10 12.66 -10.21
CA LYS A 268 -11.57 14.03 -9.97
C LYS A 268 -11.04 14.62 -8.67
N ASP A 269 -10.92 13.80 -7.64
CA ASP A 269 -10.41 14.20 -6.33
C ASP A 269 -8.91 14.53 -6.41
N THR A 270 -8.12 13.72 -7.11
CA THR A 270 -6.69 13.95 -7.34
C THR A 270 -6.41 15.25 -8.12
N LYS A 271 -7.35 15.72 -8.96
CA LYS A 271 -7.22 17.02 -9.67
C LYS A 271 -7.37 18.24 -8.76
N LYS A 272 -7.99 18.09 -7.59
CA LYS A 272 -8.27 19.19 -6.65
C LYS A 272 -7.19 19.39 -5.61
N SER A 273 -6.30 18.40 -5.43
CA SER A 273 -5.17 18.42 -4.51
C SER A 273 -3.88 18.86 -5.23
#